data_8b919f80cba91809a71218934ffdd62c
#
_entry.id   8b919f80cba91809a71218934ffdd62c
#
_cell.length_a   1.000
_cell.length_b   1.000
_cell.length_c   1.000
_cell.angle_alpha   90.00
_cell.angle_beta   90.00
_cell.angle_gamma   90.00
#
_symmetry.space_group_name_H-M   'P 1'
#
loop_
_entity.id
_entity.type
_entity.pdbx_description
1 polymer ?
#
loop_
_entity_poly.entity_id
_entity_poly.type
_entity_poly.pdbx_seq_one_letter_code
_entity_poly.pdbx_strand_id
1 'polypeptide(L)'
;MKIVCLDAATLGGDADLSEIASLGEFESYEMTESAQTAQRLAGADVVITNKVLITDEIMAQTALKLICVSATGTNNIDMQAAQARGIAVKNVAGYSTQSVVQQTFASLFALTNALGYYADYGSSGKWCESEIFTHIDAPISEIYGKEFGVIGLGQIGAKVAHIAAAFGANVRYYSTSGANDSGEFARVSLDALLRACDIISIHAPLNEKTAGLIGEAELAKMKEGAILMNFGRGGIVDEEALARAVDERGLRVALDVLQTEPMRADHPLLRVKNRRNVIITPHIAWASIEARKRLIKMIAQNIRDFMNGK
;
A
#
# COMPACT_ATOMS: atom_id res chain seq x y z
N MET A 1 6.02 -12.24 31.10
CA MET A 1 6.56 -11.94 29.75
C MET A 1 6.42 -10.46 29.52
N LYS A 2 7.53 -9.80 29.18
CA LYS A 2 7.52 -8.37 28.88
C LYS A 2 7.33 -8.13 27.36
N ILE A 3 6.33 -7.34 27.02
CA ILE A 3 5.93 -7.00 25.64
C ILE A 3 6.16 -5.51 25.45
N VAL A 4 6.89 -5.13 24.40
CA VAL A 4 7.18 -3.74 24.09
C VAL A 4 6.68 -3.38 22.70
N CYS A 5 5.85 -2.33 22.58
CA CYS A 5 5.45 -1.75 21.30
C CYS A 5 6.30 -0.48 21.05
N LEU A 6 7.05 -0.45 19.94
CA LEU A 6 8.02 0.62 19.68
C LEU A 6 7.46 1.83 18.93
N ASP A 7 6.35 1.68 18.21
CA ASP A 7 5.84 2.70 17.28
C ASP A 7 4.31 2.67 17.20
N ALA A 8 3.64 2.74 18.37
CA ALA A 8 2.19 2.66 18.49
C ALA A 8 1.44 3.76 17.69
N ALA A 9 2.02 4.94 17.53
CA ALA A 9 1.45 5.99 16.70
C ALA A 9 1.16 5.55 15.25
N THR A 10 1.93 4.57 14.74
CA THR A 10 1.71 4.02 13.40
C THR A 10 0.42 3.18 13.28
N LEU A 11 -0.18 2.80 14.41
CA LEU A 11 -1.44 2.05 14.46
C LEU A 11 -2.66 2.98 14.49
N GLY A 12 -2.44 4.29 14.71
CA GLY A 12 -3.48 5.31 14.85
C GLY A 12 -3.87 5.57 16.31
N GLY A 13 -4.16 6.83 16.65
CA GLY A 13 -4.42 7.26 18.02
C GLY A 13 -5.70 6.68 18.67
N ASP A 14 -6.54 6.00 17.89
CA ASP A 14 -7.74 5.27 18.33
C ASP A 14 -7.50 3.74 18.43
N ALA A 15 -6.27 3.28 18.33
CA ALA A 15 -5.91 1.86 18.42
C ALA A 15 -6.07 1.33 19.85
N ASP A 16 -6.97 0.36 20.03
CA ASP A 16 -7.16 -0.31 21.33
C ASP A 16 -6.15 -1.48 21.47
N LEU A 17 -5.12 -1.27 22.28
CA LEU A 17 -4.09 -2.26 22.56
C LEU A 17 -4.36 -3.10 23.84
N SER A 18 -5.53 -2.96 24.46
CA SER A 18 -5.90 -3.62 25.71
C SER A 18 -5.78 -5.16 25.64
N GLU A 19 -6.14 -5.76 24.50
CA GLU A 19 -6.02 -7.18 24.26
C GLU A 19 -4.55 -7.65 24.31
N ILE A 20 -3.63 -6.88 23.76
CA ILE A 20 -2.18 -7.16 23.81
C ILE A 20 -1.67 -6.93 25.24
N ALA A 21 -2.07 -5.84 25.87
CA ALA A 21 -1.67 -5.53 27.24
C ALA A 21 -2.10 -6.59 28.27
N SER A 22 -3.18 -7.32 28.01
CA SER A 22 -3.64 -8.41 28.86
C SER A 22 -2.76 -9.68 28.83
N LEU A 23 -1.81 -9.74 27.86
CA LEU A 23 -0.97 -10.94 27.67
C LEU A 23 0.33 -10.92 28.49
N GLY A 24 0.67 -9.81 29.14
CA GLY A 24 1.89 -9.69 29.94
C GLY A 24 2.15 -8.29 30.45
N GLU A 25 3.36 -8.05 30.93
CA GLU A 25 3.83 -6.70 31.24
C GLU A 25 4.01 -5.93 29.92
N PHE A 26 3.18 -4.91 29.70
CA PHE A 26 3.11 -4.19 28.42
C PHE A 26 3.61 -2.77 28.54
N GLU A 27 4.60 -2.41 27.72
CA GLU A 27 5.07 -1.05 27.52
C GLU A 27 4.81 -0.60 26.07
N SER A 28 4.36 0.64 25.89
CA SER A 28 4.08 1.19 24.57
C SER A 28 4.73 2.57 24.41
N TYR A 29 5.39 2.75 23.28
CA TYR A 29 5.98 4.01 22.86
C TYR A 29 5.31 4.49 21.58
N GLU A 30 4.93 5.76 21.52
CA GLU A 30 4.33 6.36 20.31
C GLU A 30 5.29 6.30 19.13
N MET A 31 6.55 6.70 19.33
CA MET A 31 7.62 6.66 18.35
C MET A 31 8.93 6.27 19.03
N THR A 32 9.79 5.54 18.32
CA THR A 32 11.12 5.15 18.81
C THR A 32 12.19 5.49 17.79
N GLU A 33 13.15 6.29 18.20
CA GLU A 33 14.34 6.58 17.40
C GLU A 33 15.33 5.42 17.44
N SER A 34 16.12 5.25 16.39
CA SER A 34 17.09 4.15 16.29
C SER A 34 18.02 4.05 17.49
N ALA A 35 18.49 5.19 18.00
CA ALA A 35 19.38 5.23 19.17
C ALA A 35 18.73 4.76 20.48
N GLN A 36 17.40 4.77 20.56
CA GLN A 36 16.64 4.38 21.76
C GLN A 36 16.20 2.91 21.71
N THR A 37 16.29 2.25 20.54
CA THR A 37 15.68 0.93 20.32
C THR A 37 16.20 -0.11 21.28
N ALA A 38 17.52 -0.28 21.44
CA ALA A 38 18.12 -1.27 22.33
C ALA A 38 17.74 -1.01 23.81
N GLN A 39 17.77 0.26 24.24
CA GLN A 39 17.41 0.64 25.60
C GLN A 39 15.95 0.32 25.92
N ARG A 40 15.01 0.63 25.01
CA ARG A 40 13.57 0.34 25.19
C ARG A 40 13.25 -1.13 25.18
N LEU A 41 14.06 -1.93 24.51
CA LEU A 41 13.93 -3.38 24.46
C LEU A 41 14.68 -4.10 25.60
N ALA A 42 15.28 -3.39 26.54
CA ALA A 42 15.97 -4.00 27.67
C ALA A 42 15.00 -4.86 28.50
N GLY A 43 15.29 -6.18 28.59
CA GLY A 43 14.47 -7.16 29.29
C GLY A 43 13.16 -7.53 28.57
N ALA A 44 12.92 -7.07 27.36
CA ALA A 44 11.75 -7.46 26.58
C ALA A 44 11.88 -8.89 26.04
N ASP A 45 10.81 -9.68 26.17
CA ASP A 45 10.67 -10.99 25.53
C ASP A 45 10.08 -10.86 24.12
N VAL A 46 9.15 -9.89 23.93
CA VAL A 46 8.41 -9.66 22.71
C VAL A 46 8.51 -8.20 22.30
N VAL A 47 8.82 -7.96 21.04
CA VAL A 47 8.71 -6.62 20.43
C VAL A 47 7.59 -6.60 19.39
N ILE A 48 6.82 -5.52 19.38
CA ILE A 48 5.86 -5.17 18.34
C ILE A 48 6.40 -3.94 17.64
N THR A 49 6.50 -3.98 16.30
CA THR A 49 6.97 -2.85 15.50
C THR A 49 6.37 -2.86 14.10
N ASN A 50 6.13 -1.68 13.55
CA ASN A 50 5.73 -1.48 12.16
C ASN A 50 6.92 -1.04 11.29
N LYS A 51 7.71 -0.07 11.79
CA LYS A 51 8.74 0.60 10.99
C LYS A 51 10.12 0.68 11.66
N VAL A 52 10.20 0.49 12.98
CA VAL A 52 11.51 0.52 13.66
C VAL A 52 12.35 -0.65 13.17
N LEU A 53 13.60 -0.34 12.81
CA LEU A 53 14.55 -1.37 12.35
C LEU A 53 15.00 -2.24 13.51
N ILE A 54 14.90 -3.56 13.36
CA ILE A 54 15.44 -4.55 14.29
C ILE A 54 16.58 -5.29 13.58
N THR A 55 17.77 -4.76 13.77
CA THR A 55 19.03 -5.24 13.16
C THR A 55 19.66 -6.34 14.01
N ASP A 56 20.66 -7.04 13.46
CA ASP A 56 21.47 -8.01 14.20
C ASP A 56 22.08 -7.37 15.47
N GLU A 57 22.56 -6.12 15.38
CA GLU A 57 23.14 -5.41 16.52
C GLU A 57 22.11 -5.19 17.64
N ILE A 58 20.87 -4.81 17.32
CA ILE A 58 19.79 -4.66 18.29
C ILE A 58 19.46 -6.01 18.93
N MET A 59 19.32 -7.06 18.12
CA MET A 59 19.03 -8.41 18.62
C MET A 59 20.13 -8.93 19.54
N ALA A 60 21.40 -8.61 19.24
CA ALA A 60 22.55 -9.01 20.07
C ALA A 60 22.55 -8.38 21.47
N GLN A 61 21.96 -7.19 21.61
CA GLN A 61 21.89 -6.43 22.87
C GLN A 61 20.62 -6.72 23.68
N THR A 62 19.74 -7.60 23.20
CA THR A 62 18.41 -7.83 23.78
C THR A 62 18.17 -9.32 24.06
N ALA A 63 17.15 -9.62 24.86
CA ALA A 63 16.73 -10.98 25.16
C ALA A 63 15.45 -11.39 24.40
N LEU A 64 15.24 -10.79 23.23
CA LEU A 64 14.04 -11.02 22.41
C LEU A 64 13.87 -12.49 22.05
N LYS A 65 12.64 -12.98 22.15
CA LYS A 65 12.21 -14.32 21.76
C LYS A 65 11.24 -14.28 20.58
N LEU A 66 10.47 -13.18 20.45
CA LEU A 66 9.49 -12.97 19.40
C LEU A 66 9.52 -11.54 18.89
N ILE A 67 9.53 -11.38 17.59
CA ILE A 67 9.31 -10.13 16.88
C ILE A 67 7.97 -10.20 16.16
N CYS A 68 7.01 -9.37 16.57
CA CYS A 68 5.73 -9.21 15.89
C CYS A 68 5.76 -7.97 15.00
N VAL A 69 5.77 -8.15 13.68
CA VAL A 69 5.69 -7.04 12.74
C VAL A 69 4.22 -6.68 12.53
N SER A 70 3.82 -5.47 12.90
CA SER A 70 2.46 -4.96 12.73
C SER A 70 2.17 -4.52 11.28
N ALA A 71 2.63 -5.33 10.32
CA ALA A 71 2.47 -5.15 8.89
C ALA A 71 2.57 -6.48 8.16
N THR A 72 2.26 -6.47 6.85
CA THR A 72 2.49 -7.64 5.97
C THR A 72 3.97 -7.77 5.58
N GLY A 73 4.66 -6.65 5.29
CA GLY A 73 6.08 -6.64 4.95
C GLY A 73 6.97 -6.71 6.19
N THR A 74 8.14 -7.34 6.06
CA THR A 74 9.12 -7.54 7.14
C THR A 74 10.47 -6.88 6.83
N ASN A 75 10.49 -5.90 5.94
CA ASN A 75 11.72 -5.28 5.44
C ASN A 75 12.54 -4.53 6.51
N ASN A 76 11.91 -4.25 7.65
CA ASN A 76 12.53 -3.61 8.81
C ASN A 76 13.17 -4.62 9.78
N ILE A 77 13.17 -5.92 9.47
CA ILE A 77 13.75 -6.97 10.31
C ILE A 77 14.89 -7.66 9.57
N ASP A 78 16.03 -7.82 10.25
CA ASP A 78 17.09 -8.72 9.79
C ASP A 78 16.68 -10.17 10.03
N MET A 79 16.05 -10.76 9.00
CA MET A 79 15.50 -12.12 9.08
C MET A 79 16.59 -13.19 9.27
N GLN A 80 17.79 -12.98 8.71
CA GLN A 80 18.89 -13.93 8.85
C GLN A 80 19.43 -13.91 10.27
N ALA A 81 19.64 -12.73 10.84
CA ALA A 81 20.06 -12.58 12.23
C ALA A 81 19.02 -13.15 13.22
N ALA A 82 17.73 -12.89 12.99
CA ALA A 82 16.66 -13.45 13.81
C ALA A 82 16.69 -14.99 13.81
N GLN A 83 16.81 -15.61 12.64
CA GLN A 83 16.91 -17.05 12.48
C GLN A 83 18.15 -17.61 13.18
N ALA A 84 19.31 -16.99 12.99
CA ALA A 84 20.58 -17.44 13.61
C ALA A 84 20.53 -17.37 15.15
N ARG A 85 19.74 -16.45 15.71
CA ARG A 85 19.56 -16.26 17.16
C ARG A 85 18.38 -17.04 17.74
N GLY A 86 17.63 -17.77 16.90
CA GLY A 86 16.43 -18.51 17.33
C GLY A 86 15.26 -17.60 17.74
N ILE A 87 15.24 -16.35 17.28
CA ILE A 87 14.16 -15.39 17.52
C ILE A 87 13.04 -15.65 16.51
N ALA A 88 11.84 -15.92 16.97
CA ALA A 88 10.68 -16.08 16.11
C ALA A 88 10.27 -14.72 15.52
N VAL A 89 9.96 -14.69 14.21
CA VAL A 89 9.41 -13.50 13.55
C VAL A 89 8.04 -13.84 13.00
N LYS A 90 7.03 -13.10 13.43
CA LYS A 90 5.64 -13.24 12.95
C LYS A 90 5.16 -11.90 12.43
N ASN A 91 4.65 -11.89 11.21
CA ASN A 91 3.98 -10.73 10.59
C ASN A 91 2.46 -10.94 10.54
N VAL A 92 1.75 -9.99 9.98
CA VAL A 92 0.29 -10.07 9.81
C VAL A 92 -0.06 -9.93 8.34
N ALA A 93 -0.38 -11.05 7.70
CA ALA A 93 -0.78 -11.07 6.29
C ALA A 93 -2.31 -11.05 6.13
N GLY A 94 -2.80 -10.38 5.08
CA GLY A 94 -4.21 -10.43 4.68
C GLY A 94 -5.18 -9.55 5.49
N TYR A 95 -4.75 -8.91 6.58
CA TYR A 95 -5.61 -8.09 7.43
C TYR A 95 -6.21 -6.87 6.70
N SER A 96 -5.47 -6.31 5.77
CA SER A 96 -5.81 -5.07 5.06
C SER A 96 -6.39 -5.27 3.67
N THR A 97 -6.55 -6.51 3.20
CA THR A 97 -6.97 -6.80 1.82
C THR A 97 -8.20 -5.99 1.40
N GLN A 98 -9.24 -5.94 2.22
CA GLN A 98 -10.47 -5.21 1.90
C GLN A 98 -10.25 -3.69 1.85
N SER A 99 -9.47 -3.17 2.81
CA SER A 99 -9.13 -1.75 2.88
C SER A 99 -8.35 -1.29 1.64
N VAL A 100 -7.32 -2.05 1.23
CA VAL A 100 -6.52 -1.73 0.03
C VAL A 100 -7.37 -1.78 -1.23
N VAL A 101 -8.23 -2.78 -1.37
CA VAL A 101 -9.16 -2.89 -2.50
C VAL A 101 -10.11 -1.69 -2.55
N GLN A 102 -10.71 -1.31 -1.42
CA GLN A 102 -11.59 -0.15 -1.33
C GLN A 102 -10.85 1.14 -1.72
N GLN A 103 -9.64 1.37 -1.20
CA GLN A 103 -8.84 2.56 -1.52
C GLN A 103 -8.43 2.59 -3.00
N THR A 104 -8.15 1.43 -3.61
CA THR A 104 -7.86 1.32 -5.04
C THR A 104 -9.03 1.85 -5.87
N PHE A 105 -10.26 1.40 -5.58
CA PHE A 105 -11.45 1.86 -6.31
C PHE A 105 -11.86 3.29 -5.95
N ALA A 106 -11.70 3.72 -4.71
CA ALA A 106 -11.93 5.12 -4.33
C ALA A 106 -11.03 6.07 -5.15
N SER A 107 -9.75 5.74 -5.28
CA SER A 107 -8.81 6.53 -6.09
C SER A 107 -9.11 6.43 -7.60
N LEU A 108 -9.48 5.24 -8.08
CA LEU A 108 -9.89 5.06 -9.46
C LEU A 108 -11.10 5.94 -9.81
N PHE A 109 -12.15 5.90 -8.99
CA PHE A 109 -13.35 6.71 -9.20
C PHE A 109 -13.08 8.21 -9.05
N ALA A 110 -12.20 8.61 -8.14
CA ALA A 110 -11.79 10.01 -8.02
C ALA A 110 -11.11 10.52 -9.31
N LEU A 111 -10.30 9.68 -9.98
CA LEU A 111 -9.69 10.00 -11.26
C LEU A 111 -10.69 9.94 -12.42
N THR A 112 -11.52 8.88 -12.52
CA THR A 112 -12.42 8.69 -13.64
C THR A 112 -13.60 9.66 -13.64
N ASN A 113 -14.09 10.05 -12.46
CA ASN A 113 -15.23 10.94 -12.28
C ASN A 113 -14.84 12.39 -11.99
N ALA A 114 -13.53 12.71 -11.95
CA ALA A 114 -13.03 14.03 -11.54
C ALA A 114 -13.68 14.52 -10.22
N LEU A 115 -13.85 13.58 -9.26
CA LEU A 115 -14.71 13.77 -8.08
C LEU A 115 -14.30 14.99 -7.25
N GLY A 116 -12.99 15.20 -7.02
CA GLY A 116 -12.49 16.36 -6.27
C GLY A 116 -12.91 17.67 -6.92
N TYR A 117 -12.74 17.78 -8.25
CA TYR A 117 -13.11 18.97 -8.99
C TYR A 117 -14.61 19.28 -8.88
N TYR A 118 -15.48 18.28 -9.09
CA TYR A 118 -16.92 18.50 -9.04
C TYR A 118 -17.43 18.74 -7.63
N ALA A 119 -16.83 18.11 -6.63
CA ALA A 119 -17.16 18.38 -5.22
C ALA A 119 -16.81 19.81 -4.81
N ASP A 120 -15.64 20.31 -5.20
CA ASP A 120 -15.20 21.68 -4.97
C ASP A 120 -16.10 22.68 -5.72
N TYR A 121 -16.43 22.41 -6.98
CA TYR A 121 -17.32 23.25 -7.78
C TYR A 121 -18.72 23.34 -7.12
N GLY A 122 -19.30 22.20 -6.76
CA GLY A 122 -20.64 22.16 -6.15
C GLY A 122 -20.70 22.88 -4.80
N SER A 123 -19.64 22.76 -3.98
CA SER A 123 -19.59 23.40 -2.65
C SER A 123 -19.20 24.88 -2.69
N SER A 124 -18.61 25.37 -3.78
CA SER A 124 -18.16 26.76 -3.92
C SER A 124 -19.28 27.79 -4.15
N GLY A 125 -20.52 27.34 -4.36
CA GLY A 125 -21.65 28.20 -4.73
C GLY A 125 -21.70 28.58 -6.21
N LYS A 126 -20.69 28.32 -7.00
CA LYS A 126 -20.65 28.64 -8.44
C LYS A 126 -21.78 28.00 -9.23
N TRP A 127 -22.25 26.84 -8.79
CA TRP A 127 -23.38 26.18 -9.44
C TRP A 127 -24.71 26.96 -9.28
N CYS A 128 -24.86 27.75 -8.20
CA CYS A 128 -26.01 28.62 -8.01
C CYS A 128 -26.10 29.75 -9.04
N GLU A 129 -24.96 30.11 -9.65
CA GLU A 129 -24.84 31.18 -10.65
C GLU A 129 -24.96 30.63 -12.07
N SER A 130 -25.08 29.32 -12.27
CA SER A 130 -25.15 28.68 -13.58
C SER A 130 -26.51 28.89 -14.23
N GLU A 131 -26.52 29.23 -15.48
CA GLU A 131 -27.75 29.36 -16.31
C GLU A 131 -28.32 27.99 -16.71
N ILE A 132 -27.53 26.90 -16.57
CA ILE A 132 -27.92 25.55 -16.94
C ILE A 132 -27.82 24.61 -15.73
N PHE A 133 -28.58 23.52 -15.75
CA PHE A 133 -28.68 22.58 -14.63
C PHE A 133 -27.42 21.73 -14.40
N THR A 134 -26.47 21.74 -15.29
CA THR A 134 -25.28 20.87 -15.29
C THR A 134 -23.99 21.66 -15.52
N HIS A 135 -22.85 21.06 -15.10
CA HIS A 135 -21.51 21.56 -15.35
C HIS A 135 -20.62 20.37 -15.74
N ILE A 136 -20.04 20.37 -16.94
CA ILE A 136 -19.30 19.22 -17.52
C ILE A 136 -17.92 19.61 -18.08
N ASP A 137 -17.21 20.50 -17.41
CA ASP A 137 -15.90 21.00 -17.85
C ASP A 137 -14.75 20.01 -17.67
N ALA A 138 -14.85 19.10 -16.70
CA ALA A 138 -13.87 18.05 -16.51
C ALA A 138 -14.40 16.73 -17.11
N PRO A 139 -13.55 15.99 -17.87
CA PRO A 139 -13.99 14.74 -18.48
C PRO A 139 -14.30 13.67 -17.43
N ILE A 140 -15.42 12.99 -17.62
CA ILE A 140 -15.84 11.82 -16.86
C ILE A 140 -15.71 10.62 -17.78
N SER A 141 -15.18 9.50 -17.28
CA SER A 141 -15.02 8.28 -18.07
C SER A 141 -15.51 7.06 -17.31
N GLU A 142 -16.14 6.13 -18.03
CA GLU A 142 -16.63 4.88 -17.47
C GLU A 142 -15.53 3.81 -17.44
N ILE A 143 -15.65 2.84 -16.50
CA ILE A 143 -14.83 1.64 -16.44
C ILE A 143 -15.38 0.56 -17.37
N TYR A 144 -16.68 0.59 -17.68
CA TYR A 144 -17.34 -0.36 -18.55
C TYR A 144 -16.64 -0.45 -19.92
N GLY A 145 -16.35 -1.68 -20.34
CA GLY A 145 -15.68 -1.97 -21.61
C GLY A 145 -14.20 -1.59 -21.69
N LYS A 146 -13.59 -1.03 -20.61
CA LYS A 146 -12.17 -0.71 -20.57
C LYS A 146 -11.30 -1.95 -20.36
N GLU A 147 -10.11 -1.93 -20.93
CA GLU A 147 -9.07 -2.92 -20.67
C GLU A 147 -8.38 -2.62 -19.33
N PHE A 148 -8.54 -3.52 -18.37
CA PHE A 148 -8.02 -3.37 -17.02
C PHE A 148 -6.89 -4.35 -16.75
N GLY A 149 -5.69 -3.84 -16.46
CA GLY A 149 -4.50 -4.61 -16.17
C GLY A 149 -4.22 -4.69 -14.67
N VAL A 150 -3.95 -5.89 -14.17
CA VAL A 150 -3.49 -6.09 -12.79
C VAL A 150 -2.05 -6.60 -12.81
N ILE A 151 -1.14 -5.88 -12.15
CA ILE A 151 0.23 -6.33 -11.94
C ILE A 151 0.34 -6.94 -10.54
N GLY A 152 0.52 -8.27 -10.48
CA GLY A 152 0.54 -9.03 -9.23
C GLY A 152 -0.85 -9.53 -8.80
N LEU A 153 -1.15 -10.80 -9.13
CA LEU A 153 -2.44 -11.45 -8.83
C LEU A 153 -2.38 -12.23 -7.49
N GLY A 154 -1.99 -11.54 -6.41
CA GLY A 154 -2.12 -12.04 -5.03
C GLY A 154 -3.54 -11.82 -4.49
N GLN A 155 -3.73 -11.95 -3.16
CA GLN A 155 -5.05 -11.79 -2.52
C GLN A 155 -5.71 -10.43 -2.85
N ILE A 156 -4.94 -9.33 -2.88
CA ILE A 156 -5.45 -7.99 -3.20
C ILE A 156 -5.74 -7.89 -4.69
N GLY A 157 -4.75 -8.21 -5.55
CA GLY A 157 -4.89 -8.09 -6.99
C GLY A 157 -6.03 -8.94 -7.57
N ALA A 158 -6.24 -10.16 -7.04
CA ALA A 158 -7.37 -11.00 -7.45
C ALA A 158 -8.72 -10.35 -7.11
N LYS A 159 -8.87 -9.75 -5.92
CA LYS A 159 -10.11 -9.04 -5.57
C LYS A 159 -10.32 -7.79 -6.40
N VAL A 160 -9.26 -7.04 -6.70
CA VAL A 160 -9.33 -5.89 -7.61
C VAL A 160 -9.77 -6.34 -9.00
N ALA A 161 -9.23 -7.44 -9.53
CA ALA A 161 -9.62 -8.03 -10.81
C ALA A 161 -11.12 -8.37 -10.86
N HIS A 162 -11.65 -9.07 -9.84
CA HIS A 162 -13.07 -9.41 -9.76
C HIS A 162 -13.98 -8.19 -9.69
N ILE A 163 -13.62 -7.17 -8.92
CA ILE A 163 -14.45 -5.97 -8.82
C ILE A 163 -14.40 -5.17 -10.13
N ALA A 164 -13.23 -5.05 -10.77
CA ALA A 164 -13.13 -4.42 -12.08
C ALA A 164 -14.00 -5.13 -13.12
N ALA A 165 -13.99 -6.47 -13.14
CA ALA A 165 -14.86 -7.27 -14.00
C ALA A 165 -16.34 -7.03 -13.67
N ALA A 166 -16.72 -6.88 -12.40
CA ALA A 166 -18.10 -6.57 -11.99
C ALA A 166 -18.57 -5.19 -12.47
N PHE A 167 -17.64 -4.24 -12.69
CA PHE A 167 -17.92 -2.97 -13.39
C PHE A 167 -17.91 -3.09 -14.92
N GLY A 168 -17.78 -4.30 -15.46
CA GLY A 168 -17.81 -4.58 -16.90
C GLY A 168 -16.48 -4.29 -17.62
N ALA A 169 -15.35 -4.20 -16.90
CA ALA A 169 -14.03 -4.10 -17.52
C ALA A 169 -13.57 -5.47 -18.06
N ASN A 170 -12.76 -5.42 -19.13
CA ASN A 170 -12.04 -6.57 -19.66
C ASN A 170 -10.73 -6.76 -18.89
N VAL A 171 -10.67 -7.73 -17.98
CA VAL A 171 -9.54 -7.86 -17.06
C VAL A 171 -8.47 -8.83 -17.60
N ARG A 172 -7.21 -8.41 -17.47
CA ARG A 172 -6.03 -9.26 -17.68
C ARG A 172 -4.97 -8.99 -16.62
N TYR A 173 -4.02 -9.90 -16.45
CA TYR A 173 -2.99 -9.70 -15.43
C TYR A 173 -1.59 -10.12 -15.88
N TYR A 174 -0.60 -9.52 -15.23
CA TYR A 174 0.79 -9.94 -15.27
C TYR A 174 1.19 -10.54 -13.93
N SER A 175 1.71 -11.78 -13.95
CA SER A 175 2.20 -12.46 -12.75
C SER A 175 3.68 -12.19 -12.54
N THR A 176 4.04 -11.42 -11.52
CA THR A 176 5.44 -11.08 -11.19
C THR A 176 6.25 -12.28 -10.67
N SER A 177 5.59 -13.24 -10.03
CA SER A 177 6.21 -14.48 -9.54
C SER A 177 6.26 -15.59 -10.57
N GLY A 178 5.38 -15.53 -11.57
CA GLY A 178 5.14 -16.64 -12.49
C GLY A 178 4.26 -17.76 -11.94
N ALA A 179 4.00 -17.76 -10.63
CA ALA A 179 3.32 -18.87 -9.94
C ALA A 179 1.78 -18.75 -9.91
N ASN A 180 1.24 -17.51 -9.97
CA ASN A 180 -0.20 -17.29 -9.86
C ASN A 180 -0.89 -17.55 -11.19
N ASP A 181 -1.91 -18.41 -11.15
CA ASP A 181 -2.84 -18.66 -12.23
C ASP A 181 -4.26 -18.50 -11.69
N SER A 182 -5.09 -17.68 -12.34
CA SER A 182 -6.46 -17.45 -11.88
C SER A 182 -7.47 -18.43 -12.49
N GLY A 183 -7.16 -19.03 -13.63
CA GLY A 183 -8.12 -19.80 -14.42
C GLY A 183 -9.29 -18.98 -14.99
N GLU A 184 -9.47 -17.73 -14.53
CA GLU A 184 -10.60 -16.86 -14.89
C GLU A 184 -10.16 -15.66 -15.75
N PHE A 185 -9.02 -15.04 -15.42
CA PHE A 185 -8.50 -13.88 -16.13
C PHE A 185 -7.30 -14.25 -17.00
N ALA A 186 -7.18 -13.60 -18.16
CA ALA A 186 -6.08 -13.86 -19.09
C ALA A 186 -4.74 -13.38 -18.51
N ARG A 187 -3.79 -14.31 -18.36
CA ARG A 187 -2.38 -13.98 -18.04
C ARG A 187 -1.67 -13.54 -19.31
N VAL A 188 -1.00 -12.39 -19.25
CA VAL A 188 -0.29 -11.79 -20.37
C VAL A 188 1.15 -11.39 -19.98
N SER A 189 1.98 -11.07 -20.97
CA SER A 189 3.28 -10.44 -20.70
C SER A 189 3.11 -9.00 -20.21
N LEU A 190 4.12 -8.45 -19.54
CA LEU A 190 4.10 -7.04 -19.10
C LEU A 190 3.93 -6.12 -20.32
N ASP A 191 4.66 -6.34 -21.41
CA ASP A 191 4.55 -5.52 -22.62
C ASP A 191 3.14 -5.53 -23.22
N ALA A 192 2.52 -6.70 -23.32
CA ALA A 192 1.14 -6.81 -23.80
C ALA A 192 0.13 -6.11 -22.90
N LEU A 193 0.33 -6.18 -21.57
CA LEU A 193 -0.53 -5.51 -20.59
C LEU A 193 -0.42 -4.00 -20.71
N LEU A 194 0.82 -3.46 -20.78
CA LEU A 194 1.06 -2.03 -20.87
C LEU A 194 0.45 -1.41 -22.14
N ARG A 195 0.59 -2.09 -23.29
CA ARG A 195 0.05 -1.59 -24.57
C ARG A 195 -1.47 -1.68 -24.66
N ALA A 196 -2.05 -2.69 -24.05
CA ALA A 196 -3.47 -2.96 -24.22
C ALA A 196 -4.36 -2.23 -23.21
N CYS A 197 -3.88 -1.97 -21.99
CA CYS A 197 -4.75 -1.53 -20.90
C CYS A 197 -4.96 -0.03 -20.86
N ASP A 198 -6.20 0.38 -20.56
CA ASP A 198 -6.60 1.74 -20.28
C ASP A 198 -6.36 2.10 -18.80
N ILE A 199 -6.43 1.08 -17.93
CA ILE A 199 -6.25 1.18 -16.49
C ILE A 199 -5.31 0.07 -16.05
N ILE A 200 -4.28 0.42 -15.29
CA ILE A 200 -3.31 -0.55 -14.73
C ILE A 200 -3.20 -0.33 -13.23
N SER A 201 -3.34 -1.40 -12.44
CA SER A 201 -3.23 -1.38 -10.99
C SER A 201 -2.17 -2.36 -10.49
N ILE A 202 -1.22 -1.86 -9.70
CA ILE A 202 -0.08 -2.61 -9.17
C ILE A 202 -0.37 -3.06 -7.74
N HIS A 203 -0.28 -4.39 -7.51
CA HIS A 203 -0.47 -5.05 -6.22
C HIS A 203 0.64 -6.08 -5.96
N ALA A 204 1.82 -5.85 -6.50
CA ALA A 204 2.99 -6.70 -6.36
C ALA A 204 3.83 -6.31 -5.13
N PRO A 205 4.55 -7.25 -4.50
CA PRO A 205 5.59 -6.93 -3.53
C PRO A 205 6.81 -6.32 -4.21
N LEU A 206 7.60 -5.54 -3.47
CA LEU A 206 8.91 -5.07 -3.93
C LEU A 206 9.95 -6.17 -3.69
N ASN A 207 10.62 -6.58 -4.74
CA ASN A 207 11.75 -7.52 -4.75
C ASN A 207 12.60 -7.28 -6.00
N GLU A 208 13.64 -8.10 -6.21
CA GLU A 208 14.57 -7.97 -7.35
C GLU A 208 13.86 -7.98 -8.72
N LYS A 209 12.71 -8.67 -8.85
CA LYS A 209 11.95 -8.77 -10.11
C LYS A 209 11.00 -7.60 -10.32
N THR A 210 10.72 -6.83 -9.29
CA THR A 210 9.70 -5.76 -9.32
C THR A 210 10.28 -4.39 -9.03
N ALA A 211 11.52 -4.30 -8.54
CA ALA A 211 12.22 -3.03 -8.37
C ALA A 211 12.43 -2.37 -9.74
N GLY A 212 11.94 -1.12 -9.90
CA GLY A 212 12.01 -0.38 -11.14
C GLY A 212 11.26 -1.02 -12.32
N LEU A 213 10.28 -1.90 -12.05
CA LEU A 213 9.54 -2.64 -13.08
C LEU A 213 8.86 -1.73 -14.10
N ILE A 214 8.40 -0.56 -13.67
CA ILE A 214 7.74 0.44 -14.50
C ILE A 214 8.63 1.67 -14.57
N GLY A 215 9.53 1.67 -15.51
CA GLY A 215 10.41 2.78 -15.84
C GLY A 215 9.91 3.59 -17.04
N GLU A 216 10.77 4.47 -17.56
CA GLU A 216 10.46 5.34 -18.69
C GLU A 216 10.03 4.55 -19.94
N ALA A 217 10.75 3.47 -20.26
CA ALA A 217 10.44 2.61 -21.41
C ALA A 217 9.06 1.93 -21.28
N GLU A 218 8.67 1.53 -20.07
CA GLU A 218 7.38 0.92 -19.78
C GLU A 218 6.26 1.94 -19.83
N LEU A 219 6.45 3.13 -19.26
CA LEU A 219 5.51 4.24 -19.32
C LEU A 219 5.26 4.71 -20.76
N ALA A 220 6.30 4.69 -21.60
CA ALA A 220 6.18 5.02 -23.01
C ALA A 220 5.29 4.06 -23.82
N LYS A 221 5.14 2.80 -23.36
CA LYS A 221 4.28 1.80 -24.00
C LYS A 221 2.81 1.93 -23.63
N MET A 222 2.49 2.59 -22.53
CA MET A 222 1.11 2.77 -22.08
C MET A 222 0.32 3.64 -23.07
N LYS A 223 -0.99 3.50 -23.11
CA LYS A 223 -1.85 4.38 -23.88
C LYS A 223 -1.78 5.83 -23.37
N GLU A 224 -1.96 6.79 -24.24
CA GLU A 224 -2.15 8.20 -23.83
C GLU A 224 -3.38 8.32 -22.94
N GLY A 225 -3.29 9.12 -21.88
CA GLY A 225 -4.36 9.29 -20.91
C GLY A 225 -4.70 8.05 -20.06
N ALA A 226 -3.94 6.97 -20.18
CA ALA A 226 -4.14 5.77 -19.34
C ALA A 226 -3.99 6.09 -17.85
N ILE A 227 -4.59 5.24 -17.01
CA ILE A 227 -4.49 5.32 -15.56
C ILE A 227 -3.47 4.30 -15.06
N LEU A 228 -2.48 4.76 -14.27
CA LEU A 228 -1.57 3.89 -13.52
C LEU A 228 -1.77 4.08 -12.02
N MET A 229 -1.99 2.98 -11.30
CA MET A 229 -2.17 3.01 -9.86
C MET A 229 -1.15 2.11 -9.17
N ASN A 230 -0.52 2.59 -8.08
CA ASN A 230 0.38 1.77 -7.27
C ASN A 230 -0.09 1.71 -5.82
N PHE A 231 -0.62 0.56 -5.45
CA PHE A 231 -1.03 0.17 -4.10
C PHE A 231 -0.20 -1.02 -3.58
N GLY A 232 0.92 -1.30 -4.24
CA GLY A 232 1.87 -2.34 -3.87
C GLY A 232 2.98 -1.82 -2.96
N ARG A 233 4.04 -1.30 -3.57
CA ARG A 233 5.21 -0.74 -2.86
C ARG A 233 5.82 0.38 -3.69
N GLY A 234 6.39 1.39 -3.01
CA GLY A 234 7.29 2.35 -3.62
C GLY A 234 8.51 1.66 -4.23
N GLY A 235 9.16 2.29 -5.20
CA GLY A 235 10.30 1.71 -5.92
C GLY A 235 9.93 0.69 -7.01
N ILE A 236 8.65 0.35 -7.20
CA ILE A 236 8.18 -0.44 -8.35
C ILE A 236 8.06 0.45 -9.60
N VAL A 237 7.67 1.70 -9.39
CA VAL A 237 7.52 2.70 -10.45
C VAL A 237 8.61 3.76 -10.30
N ASP A 238 9.22 4.15 -11.39
CA ASP A 238 10.11 5.32 -11.44
C ASP A 238 9.27 6.60 -11.37
N GLU A 239 9.33 7.29 -10.25
CA GLU A 239 8.48 8.45 -9.95
C GLU A 239 8.88 9.70 -10.74
N GLU A 240 10.17 9.84 -11.14
CA GLU A 240 10.64 10.91 -12.03
C GLU A 240 10.10 10.71 -13.45
N ALA A 241 10.24 9.50 -13.98
CA ALA A 241 9.68 9.16 -15.30
C ALA A 241 8.16 9.27 -15.32
N LEU A 242 7.50 8.87 -14.21
CA LEU A 242 6.06 8.98 -14.07
C LEU A 242 5.58 10.44 -14.12
N ALA A 243 6.27 11.36 -13.44
CA ALA A 243 5.94 12.78 -13.45
C ALA A 243 6.03 13.36 -14.87
N ARG A 244 7.06 12.98 -15.63
CA ARG A 244 7.16 13.37 -17.06
C ARG A 244 6.02 12.78 -17.88
N ALA A 245 5.68 11.52 -17.69
CA ALA A 245 4.59 10.87 -18.43
C ALA A 245 3.21 11.46 -18.11
N VAL A 246 2.98 11.96 -16.89
CA VAL A 246 1.76 12.73 -16.54
C VAL A 246 1.66 14.00 -17.38
N ASP A 247 2.75 14.75 -17.52
CA ASP A 247 2.74 16.02 -18.23
C ASP A 247 2.76 15.87 -19.75
N GLU A 248 3.50 14.90 -20.29
CA GLU A 248 3.75 14.76 -21.72
C GLU A 248 2.72 13.86 -22.42
N ARG A 249 2.18 12.87 -21.69
CA ARG A 249 1.28 11.88 -22.24
C ARG A 249 -0.12 11.89 -21.61
N GLY A 250 -0.35 12.81 -20.69
CA GLY A 250 -1.63 12.96 -20.01
C GLY A 250 -1.97 11.75 -19.13
N LEU A 251 -0.99 10.95 -18.68
CA LEU A 251 -1.27 9.83 -17.77
C LEU A 251 -1.94 10.35 -16.51
N ARG A 252 -2.86 9.54 -15.97
CA ARG A 252 -3.53 9.79 -14.70
C ARG A 252 -3.01 8.78 -13.69
N VAL A 253 -2.68 9.22 -12.49
CA VAL A 253 -1.97 8.36 -11.55
C VAL A 253 -2.58 8.42 -10.14
N ALA A 254 -2.59 7.27 -9.46
CA ALA A 254 -2.92 7.19 -8.05
C ALA A 254 -1.86 6.35 -7.32
N LEU A 255 -1.21 6.95 -6.33
CA LEU A 255 -0.17 6.31 -5.55
C LEU A 255 -0.50 6.37 -4.06
N ASP A 256 -0.50 5.23 -3.39
CA ASP A 256 -0.58 5.17 -1.92
C ASP A 256 0.81 4.99 -1.30
N VAL A 257 1.79 4.60 -2.12
CA VAL A 257 3.16 4.27 -1.72
C VAL A 257 4.17 4.99 -2.60
N LEU A 258 5.27 5.43 -1.99
CA LEU A 258 6.37 6.13 -2.64
C LEU A 258 7.71 5.46 -2.32
N GLN A 259 8.72 5.68 -3.17
CA GLN A 259 10.06 5.16 -2.95
C GLN A 259 10.68 5.67 -1.64
N THR A 260 10.40 6.92 -1.29
CA THR A 260 10.79 7.53 -0.01
C THR A 260 9.54 7.97 0.73
N GLU A 261 9.34 7.43 1.91
CA GLU A 261 8.24 7.75 2.83
C GLU A 261 8.79 8.19 4.20
N PRO A 262 8.36 9.35 4.73
CA PRO A 262 7.41 10.32 4.18
C PRO A 262 7.89 10.97 2.88
N MET A 263 6.93 11.49 2.07
CA MET A 263 7.18 12.16 0.81
C MET A 263 8.13 13.36 0.98
N ARG A 264 9.12 13.48 0.12
CA ARG A 264 10.05 14.61 0.13
C ARG A 264 9.39 15.88 -0.42
N ALA A 265 9.78 17.04 0.10
CA ALA A 265 9.24 18.33 -0.34
C ALA A 265 9.57 18.69 -1.82
N ASP A 266 10.64 18.10 -2.36
CA ASP A 266 11.09 18.26 -3.74
C ASP A 266 10.58 17.17 -4.70
N HIS A 267 9.61 16.35 -4.27
CA HIS A 267 9.11 15.21 -5.03
C HIS A 267 8.58 15.63 -6.41
N PRO A 268 8.94 14.91 -7.50
CA PRO A 268 8.63 15.29 -8.88
C PRO A 268 7.13 15.42 -9.14
N LEU A 269 6.30 14.56 -8.59
CA LEU A 269 4.84 14.63 -8.75
C LEU A 269 4.19 15.86 -8.12
N LEU A 270 4.88 16.60 -7.23
CA LEU A 270 4.40 17.88 -6.71
C LEU A 270 4.53 19.03 -7.73
N ARG A 271 5.30 18.83 -8.81
CA ARG A 271 5.60 19.84 -9.83
C ARG A 271 4.88 19.63 -11.16
N VAL A 272 4.08 18.55 -11.28
CA VAL A 272 3.30 18.28 -12.49
C VAL A 272 2.33 19.44 -12.80
N LYS A 273 2.16 19.74 -14.07
CA LYS A 273 1.30 20.83 -14.57
C LYS A 273 -0.17 20.54 -14.31
N ASN A 274 -0.62 19.32 -14.62
CA ASN A 274 -2.01 18.90 -14.41
C ASN A 274 -2.17 18.11 -13.12
N ARG A 275 -2.31 18.80 -12.01
CA ARG A 275 -2.47 18.19 -10.68
C ARG A 275 -3.76 17.36 -10.52
N ARG A 276 -4.78 17.58 -11.36
CA ARG A 276 -6.01 16.76 -11.35
C ARG A 276 -5.75 15.33 -11.80
N ASN A 277 -4.65 15.10 -12.53
CA ASN A 277 -4.24 13.77 -12.97
C ASN A 277 -3.49 12.98 -11.89
N VAL A 278 -3.23 13.57 -10.71
CA VAL A 278 -2.40 12.95 -9.68
C VAL A 278 -3.16 12.88 -8.37
N ILE A 279 -3.29 11.67 -7.84
CA ILE A 279 -3.77 11.39 -6.48
C ILE A 279 -2.63 10.72 -5.73
N ILE A 280 -2.24 11.29 -4.58
CA ILE A 280 -1.28 10.67 -3.68
C ILE A 280 -1.93 10.59 -2.30
N THR A 281 -1.97 9.38 -1.73
CA THR A 281 -2.40 9.16 -0.36
C THR A 281 -1.21 8.69 0.49
N PRO A 282 -1.10 9.12 1.75
CA PRO A 282 0.11 8.93 2.55
C PRO A 282 0.16 7.53 3.20
N HIS A 283 0.22 6.48 2.36
CA HIS A 283 0.31 5.06 2.73
C HIS A 283 -0.80 4.63 3.70
N ILE A 284 -2.04 4.98 3.36
CA ILE A 284 -3.23 4.74 4.18
C ILE A 284 -4.17 3.67 3.63
N ALA A 285 -3.88 3.07 2.48
CA ALA A 285 -4.77 2.09 1.87
C ALA A 285 -5.09 0.90 2.80
N TRP A 286 -4.17 0.56 3.70
CA TRP A 286 -4.33 -0.49 4.69
C TRP A 286 -5.14 -0.07 5.93
N ALA A 287 -5.34 1.23 6.19
CA ALA A 287 -5.58 1.81 7.51
C ALA A 287 -7.04 2.01 7.87
N SER A 288 -7.99 1.30 7.24
CA SER A 288 -9.39 1.37 7.70
C SER A 288 -9.52 0.91 9.16
N ILE A 289 -10.51 1.45 9.87
CA ILE A 289 -10.77 1.11 11.29
C ILE A 289 -10.86 -0.41 11.47
N GLU A 290 -11.57 -1.09 10.57
CA GLU A 290 -11.77 -2.55 10.62
C GLU A 290 -10.47 -3.31 10.34
N ALA A 291 -9.64 -2.82 9.41
CA ALA A 291 -8.35 -3.44 9.12
C ALA A 291 -7.39 -3.30 10.31
N ARG A 292 -7.33 -2.13 10.94
CA ARG A 292 -6.51 -1.89 12.14
C ARG A 292 -6.98 -2.73 13.34
N LYS A 293 -8.28 -2.88 13.55
CA LYS A 293 -8.83 -3.81 14.56
C LYS A 293 -8.45 -5.26 14.28
N ARG A 294 -8.51 -5.71 13.01
CA ARG A 294 -8.04 -7.07 12.64
C ARG A 294 -6.55 -7.23 12.89
N LEU A 295 -5.74 -6.23 12.51
CA LEU A 295 -4.29 -6.23 12.72
C LEU A 295 -3.95 -6.46 14.20
N ILE A 296 -4.53 -5.67 15.12
CA ILE A 296 -4.28 -5.77 16.56
C ILE A 296 -4.68 -7.15 17.09
N LYS A 297 -5.84 -7.69 16.70
CA LYS A 297 -6.28 -9.04 17.07
C LYS A 297 -5.31 -10.11 16.57
N MET A 298 -4.81 -9.98 15.36
CA MET A 298 -3.86 -10.95 14.79
C MET A 298 -2.49 -10.86 15.48
N ILE A 299 -2.03 -9.66 15.87
CA ILE A 299 -0.83 -9.50 16.69
C ILE A 299 -1.01 -10.20 18.04
N ALA A 300 -2.13 -9.96 18.73
CA ALA A 300 -2.44 -10.63 20.00
C ALA A 300 -2.47 -12.16 19.81
N GLN A 301 -3.04 -12.66 18.71
CA GLN A 301 -3.05 -14.08 18.40
C GLN A 301 -1.64 -14.64 18.13
N ASN A 302 -0.80 -13.92 17.39
CA ASN A 302 0.60 -14.32 17.18
C ASN A 302 1.37 -14.46 18.49
N ILE A 303 1.13 -13.57 19.46
CA ILE A 303 1.74 -13.63 20.78
C ILE A 303 1.20 -14.83 21.57
N ARG A 304 -0.12 -15.07 21.58
CA ARG A 304 -0.71 -16.27 22.23
C ARG A 304 -0.19 -17.58 21.65
N ASP A 305 -0.08 -17.64 20.33
CA ASP A 305 0.43 -18.83 19.64
C ASP A 305 1.87 -19.10 20.02
N PHE A 306 2.70 -18.05 20.11
CA PHE A 306 4.07 -18.16 20.61
C PHE A 306 4.13 -18.63 22.07
N MET A 307 3.29 -18.08 22.95
CA MET A 307 3.21 -18.51 24.36
C MET A 307 2.83 -20.00 24.51
N ASN A 308 2.05 -20.51 23.57
CA ASN A 308 1.60 -21.90 23.52
C ASN A 308 2.54 -22.83 22.72
N GLY A 309 3.72 -22.34 22.31
CA GLY A 309 4.71 -23.15 21.59
C GLY A 309 4.33 -23.46 20.12
N LYS A 310 3.53 -22.60 19.50
CA LYS A 310 3.05 -22.75 18.12
C LYS A 310 3.76 -21.82 17.15
#